data_cc422068bcf5b2989cd1183abb53183b
#
_entry.id   cc422068bcf5b2989cd1183abb53183b
#
_cell.length_a   1.000
_cell.length_b   1.000
_cell.length_c   1.000
_cell.angle_alpha   90.00
_cell.angle_beta   90.00
_cell.angle_gamma   90.00
#
_symmetry.space_group_name_H-M   'P 1'
#
loop_
_entity.id
_entity.type
_entity.pdbx_description
1 polymer ?
#
loop_
_entity_poly.entity_id
_entity_poly.type
_entity_poly.pdbx_seq_one_letter_code
_entity_poly.pdbx_strand_id
1 'polypeptide(L)'
;MKEKKIPIGEYYYAREDGTIVSKYGGKVKERKQHIRGHGYSCVSISTEKFVTKNFNVHTLMALAFYGEPNGMEVRHLDGNRLNNNISNLKYGTTSENQMDRAEHGTCNSGESHGCSILTWEDVREIRSRYVKGKYGYIRLSNDYNVSPSTIQCIITGKTWIE
;
A
#
# COMPACT_ATOMS: atom_id res chain seq x y z
N MET A 1 16.32 16.78 16.68
CA MET A 1 15.39 16.30 15.61
C MET A 1 15.84 16.96 14.33
N LYS A 2 16.21 16.18 13.34
CA LYS A 2 16.63 16.71 12.03
C LYS A 2 15.42 17.20 11.26
N GLU A 3 15.64 18.25 10.49
CA GLU A 3 14.63 18.90 9.68
C GLU A 3 15.18 19.16 8.28
N LYS A 4 14.39 18.92 7.24
CA LYS A 4 14.77 19.18 5.86
C LYS A 4 13.72 20.00 5.12
N LYS A 5 14.17 20.87 4.24
CA LYS A 5 13.30 21.68 3.38
C LYS A 5 12.59 20.77 2.38
N ILE A 6 11.27 20.96 2.22
CA ILE A 6 10.48 20.27 1.20
C ILE A 6 10.68 21.03 -0.13
N PRO A 7 11.01 20.36 -1.24
CA PRO A 7 11.19 21.02 -2.55
C PRO A 7 9.91 21.67 -3.09
N ILE A 8 8.75 21.29 -2.56
CA ILE A 8 7.45 21.81 -2.93
C ILE A 8 7.05 22.92 -1.96
N GLY A 9 6.92 24.15 -2.50
CA GLY A 9 6.60 25.32 -1.69
C GLY A 9 7.80 25.93 -0.97
N GLU A 10 7.75 27.24 -0.80
CA GLU A 10 8.93 28.03 -0.40
C GLU A 10 9.29 27.89 1.09
N TYR A 11 8.29 27.70 1.95
CA TYR A 11 8.43 27.86 3.40
C TYR A 11 8.16 26.57 4.19
N TYR A 12 8.17 25.39 3.55
CA TYR A 12 7.79 24.15 4.21
C TYR A 12 8.98 23.24 4.47
N TYR A 13 8.95 22.60 5.64
CA TYR A 13 10.00 21.71 6.13
C TYR A 13 9.38 20.44 6.72
N ALA A 14 10.05 19.33 6.54
CA ALA A 14 9.72 18.01 7.09
C ALA A 14 10.64 17.68 8.27
N ARG A 15 10.08 17.24 9.39
CA ARG A 15 10.81 16.72 10.56
C ARG A 15 10.84 15.21 10.53
N GLU A 16 11.87 14.61 11.11
CA GLU A 16 12.06 13.15 11.14
C GLU A 16 10.86 12.37 11.69
N ASP A 17 10.09 12.95 12.58
CA ASP A 17 8.91 12.36 13.21
C ASP A 17 7.64 12.34 12.32
N GLY A 18 7.71 12.85 11.09
CA GLY A 18 6.58 12.95 10.17
C GLY A 18 5.81 14.27 10.29
N THR A 19 6.25 15.20 11.12
CA THR A 19 5.62 16.53 11.28
C THR A 19 6.02 17.44 10.13
N ILE A 20 5.05 18.13 9.53
CA ILE A 20 5.30 19.18 8.53
C ILE A 20 5.12 20.55 9.16
N VAL A 21 6.10 21.41 9.00
CA VAL A 21 6.10 22.78 9.54
C VAL A 21 6.24 23.83 8.43
N SER A 22 5.65 24.98 8.62
CA SER A 22 5.88 26.15 7.78
C SER A 22 6.69 27.21 8.55
N LYS A 23 7.67 27.82 7.87
CA LYS A 23 8.49 28.90 8.39
C LYS A 23 8.28 30.16 7.51
N TYR A 24 7.38 31.02 7.94
CA TYR A 24 7.05 32.25 7.23
C TYR A 24 7.13 33.44 8.18
N GLY A 25 7.79 34.51 7.76
CA GLY A 25 7.92 35.75 8.54
C GLY A 25 8.55 35.54 9.93
N GLY A 26 9.53 34.65 10.05
CA GLY A 26 10.19 34.32 11.34
C GLY A 26 9.36 33.46 12.29
N LYS A 27 8.14 33.08 11.91
CA LYS A 27 7.26 32.22 12.72
C LYS A 27 7.31 30.78 12.23
N VAL A 28 7.44 29.83 13.16
CA VAL A 28 7.35 28.39 12.88
C VAL A 28 5.97 27.92 13.28
N LYS A 29 5.24 27.35 12.33
CA LYS A 29 3.89 26.81 12.56
C LYS A 29 3.81 25.39 12.07
N GLU A 30 3.40 24.46 12.95
CA GLU A 30 3.05 23.10 12.58
C GLU A 30 1.80 23.08 11.70
N ARG A 31 1.83 22.29 10.64
CA ARG A 31 0.72 22.15 9.70
C ARG A 31 -0.19 21.03 10.16
N LYS A 32 -1.47 21.33 10.28
CA LYS A 32 -2.49 20.33 10.63
C LYS A 32 -2.56 19.25 9.57
N GLN A 33 -2.40 18.01 9.97
CA GLN A 33 -2.58 16.83 9.13
C GLN A 33 -4.01 16.31 9.27
N HIS A 34 -4.52 15.71 8.22
CA HIS A 34 -5.86 15.09 8.17
C HIS A 34 -5.80 13.78 7.39
N ILE A 35 -6.64 12.81 7.75
CA ILE A 35 -6.71 11.51 7.08
C ILE A 35 -7.68 11.61 5.90
N ARG A 36 -7.30 11.12 4.73
CA ARG A 36 -8.17 11.00 3.55
C ARG A 36 -8.68 9.58 3.35
N GLY A 37 -9.66 9.43 2.44
CA GLY A 37 -10.42 8.19 2.21
C GLY A 37 -9.60 6.91 1.97
N HIS A 38 -8.33 7.02 1.59
CA HIS A 38 -7.41 5.87 1.46
C HIS A 38 -6.58 5.59 2.74
N GLY A 39 -6.90 6.24 3.86
CA GLY A 39 -6.24 6.02 5.15
C GLY A 39 -4.85 6.65 5.28
N TYR A 40 -4.43 7.53 4.36
CA TYR A 40 -3.17 8.25 4.44
C TYR A 40 -3.30 9.62 5.09
N SER A 41 -2.30 10.01 5.86
CA SER A 41 -2.16 11.37 6.37
C SER A 41 -1.80 12.34 5.27
N CYS A 42 -2.55 13.44 5.17
CA CYS A 42 -2.38 14.50 4.17
C CYS A 42 -2.21 15.86 4.83
N VAL A 43 -1.54 16.76 4.13
CA VAL A 43 -1.34 18.15 4.54
C VAL A 43 -1.57 19.10 3.37
N SER A 44 -2.13 20.28 3.66
CA SER A 44 -2.33 21.33 2.66
C SER A 44 -1.12 22.25 2.61
N ILE A 45 -0.52 22.41 1.44
CA ILE A 45 0.64 23.27 1.15
C ILE A 45 0.29 24.27 0.07
N SER A 46 0.65 25.54 0.28
CA SER A 46 0.62 26.56 -0.77
C SER A 46 1.86 26.40 -1.65
N THR A 47 1.64 26.06 -2.90
CA THR A 47 2.70 25.87 -3.89
C THR A 47 3.05 27.17 -4.61
N GLU A 48 2.06 28.02 -4.80
CA GLU A 48 2.15 29.32 -5.45
C GLU A 48 1.25 30.32 -4.73
N LYS A 49 1.32 31.58 -5.12
CA LYS A 49 0.45 32.62 -4.56
C LYS A 49 -1.01 32.25 -4.82
N PHE A 50 -1.79 32.04 -3.72
CA PHE A 50 -3.20 31.66 -3.71
C PHE A 50 -3.53 30.22 -4.18
N VAL A 51 -2.53 29.37 -4.49
CA VAL A 51 -2.77 27.97 -4.88
C VAL A 51 -2.38 27.05 -3.74
N THR A 52 -3.38 26.38 -3.14
CA THR A 52 -3.17 25.38 -2.11
C THR A 52 -3.49 23.97 -2.64
N LYS A 53 -2.54 23.04 -2.52
CA LYS A 53 -2.70 21.64 -2.91
C LYS A 53 -2.53 20.75 -1.69
N ASN A 54 -3.21 19.59 -1.73
CA ASN A 54 -3.07 18.57 -0.70
C ASN A 54 -2.06 17.52 -1.14
N PHE A 55 -1.14 17.20 -0.25
CA PHE A 55 -0.10 16.20 -0.46
C PHE A 55 -0.14 15.15 0.63
N ASN A 56 0.20 13.91 0.30
CA ASN A 56 0.42 12.88 1.30
C ASN A 56 1.70 13.19 2.09
N VAL A 57 1.62 13.03 3.41
CA VAL A 57 2.75 13.33 4.31
C VAL A 57 3.95 12.44 3.98
N HIS A 58 3.75 11.13 3.83
CA HIS A 58 4.83 10.20 3.48
C HIS A 58 5.58 10.58 2.20
N THR A 59 4.86 11.09 1.19
CA THR A 59 5.47 11.55 -0.08
C THR A 59 6.36 12.77 0.15
N LEU A 60 5.89 13.75 0.94
CA LEU A 60 6.68 14.93 1.28
C LEU A 60 7.89 14.59 2.15
N MET A 61 7.74 13.66 3.07
CA MET A 61 8.83 13.15 3.90
C MET A 61 9.91 12.50 3.06
N ALA A 62 9.52 11.53 2.21
CA ALA A 62 10.47 10.84 1.34
C ALA A 62 11.17 11.82 0.37
N LEU A 63 10.42 12.75 -0.23
CA LEU A 63 10.97 13.76 -1.12
C LEU A 63 11.98 14.68 -0.42
N ALA A 64 11.70 15.10 0.82
CA ALA A 64 12.60 15.96 1.57
C ALA A 64 13.87 15.26 2.03
N PHE A 65 13.78 13.99 2.43
CA PHE A 65 14.89 13.26 3.03
C PHE A 65 15.70 12.43 2.03
N TYR A 66 15.06 11.87 1.01
CA TYR A 66 15.69 10.97 0.02
C TYR A 66 15.80 11.58 -1.38
N GLY A 67 15.09 12.70 -1.66
CA GLY A 67 15.04 13.32 -3.00
C GLY A 67 14.00 12.71 -3.91
N GLU A 68 14.17 12.87 -5.23
CA GLU A 68 13.20 12.44 -6.23
C GLU A 68 13.02 10.91 -6.27
N PRO A 69 11.78 10.42 -6.41
CA PRO A 69 11.47 9.00 -6.35
C PRO A 69 11.97 8.17 -7.53
N ASN A 70 12.31 8.78 -8.67
CA ASN A 70 12.80 8.10 -9.89
C ASN A 70 11.94 6.89 -10.30
N GLY A 71 10.62 7.04 -10.25
CA GLY A 71 9.66 5.97 -10.58
C GLY A 71 9.39 4.96 -9.46
N MET A 72 9.98 5.14 -8.29
CA MET A 72 9.71 4.32 -7.10
C MET A 72 8.53 4.86 -6.29
N GLU A 73 7.90 3.98 -5.52
CA GLU A 73 6.84 4.30 -4.56
C GLU A 73 7.39 4.45 -3.15
N VAL A 74 6.68 5.20 -2.30
CA VAL A 74 7.01 5.26 -0.86
C VAL A 74 6.35 4.10 -0.14
N ARG A 75 7.14 3.30 0.58
CA ARG A 75 6.73 2.14 1.37
C ARG A 75 6.73 2.50 2.85
N HIS A 76 5.73 2.01 3.60
CA HIS A 76 5.74 2.00 5.07
C HIS A 76 6.22 0.62 5.52
N LEU A 77 7.38 0.56 6.14
CA LEU A 77 8.03 -0.71 6.50
C LEU A 77 7.26 -1.51 7.56
N ASP A 78 6.48 -0.82 8.40
CA ASP A 78 5.60 -1.43 9.42
C ASP A 78 4.16 -1.68 8.93
N GLY A 79 3.84 -1.36 7.67
CA GLY A 79 2.49 -1.42 7.10
C GLY A 79 1.51 -0.37 7.60
N ASN A 80 1.89 0.48 8.56
CA ASN A 80 1.04 1.52 9.12
C ASN A 80 1.13 2.82 8.31
N ARG A 81 0.08 3.12 7.54
CA ARG A 81 -0.03 4.31 6.67
C ARG A 81 0.00 5.64 7.41
N LEU A 82 -0.15 5.65 8.72
CA LEU A 82 -0.12 6.85 9.56
C LEU A 82 1.25 7.08 10.20
N ASN A 83 2.11 6.08 10.23
CA ASN A 83 3.46 6.21 10.76
C ASN A 83 4.40 6.80 9.70
N ASN A 84 4.43 8.13 9.63
CA ASN A 84 5.24 8.88 8.67
C ASN A 84 6.63 9.24 9.18
N ASN A 85 7.11 8.60 10.27
CA ASN A 85 8.50 8.74 10.70
C ASN A 85 9.45 8.32 9.58
N ILE A 86 10.50 9.11 9.33
CA ILE A 86 11.42 8.84 8.20
C ILE A 86 12.12 7.48 8.31
N SER A 87 12.36 6.98 9.52
CA SER A 87 12.92 5.65 9.75
C SER A 87 12.02 4.50 9.29
N ASN A 88 10.70 4.77 9.19
CA ASN A 88 9.69 3.82 8.71
C ASN A 88 9.41 3.94 7.21
N LEU A 89 9.94 4.95 6.54
CA LEU A 89 9.69 5.19 5.13
C LEU A 89 10.89 4.77 4.28
N LYS A 90 10.61 4.20 3.10
CA LYS A 90 11.63 3.84 2.11
C LYS A 90 11.06 3.92 0.71
N TYR A 91 11.89 4.29 -0.27
CA TYR A 91 11.53 4.07 -1.66
C TYR A 91 11.67 2.60 -2.04
N GLY A 92 10.77 2.12 -2.87
CA GLY A 92 10.82 0.78 -3.41
C GLY A 92 9.99 0.63 -4.68
N THR A 93 10.14 -0.49 -5.35
CA THR A 93 9.36 -0.82 -6.55
C THR A 93 7.93 -1.19 -6.17
N THR A 94 7.02 -1.13 -7.14
CA THR A 94 5.63 -1.61 -6.98
C THR A 94 5.58 -3.09 -6.54
N SER A 95 6.52 -3.91 -7.03
CA SER A 95 6.63 -5.33 -6.64
C SER A 95 6.98 -5.49 -5.17
N GLU A 96 7.99 -4.75 -4.68
CA GLU A 96 8.36 -4.76 -3.25
C GLU A 96 7.21 -4.26 -2.36
N ASN A 97 6.50 -3.20 -2.79
CA ASN A 97 5.35 -2.68 -2.06
C ASN A 97 4.18 -3.68 -1.99
N GLN A 98 4.01 -4.51 -3.03
CA GLN A 98 3.04 -5.61 -3.00
C GLN A 98 3.48 -6.77 -2.09
N MET A 99 4.77 -7.09 -2.05
CA MET A 99 5.33 -8.08 -1.12
C MET A 99 5.11 -7.67 0.34
N ASP A 100 5.38 -6.39 0.68
CA ASP A 100 5.09 -5.86 2.02
C ASP A 100 3.61 -6.01 2.39
N ARG A 101 2.70 -5.75 1.44
CA ARG A 101 1.26 -5.92 1.67
C ARG A 101 0.88 -7.38 1.95
N ALA A 102 1.56 -8.33 1.31
CA ALA A 102 1.37 -9.75 1.58
C ALA A 102 1.89 -10.11 2.99
N GLU A 103 3.08 -9.64 3.34
CA GLU A 103 3.69 -9.87 4.65
C GLU A 103 2.87 -9.26 5.79
N HIS A 104 2.32 -8.05 5.58
CA HIS A 104 1.45 -7.38 6.55
C HIS A 104 0.00 -7.88 6.56
N GLY A 105 -0.35 -8.91 5.75
CA GLY A 105 -1.71 -9.45 5.65
C GLY A 105 -2.75 -8.46 5.10
N THR A 106 -2.32 -7.41 4.40
CA THR A 106 -3.19 -6.38 3.83
C THR A 106 -3.50 -6.60 2.35
N CYS A 107 -3.08 -7.72 1.78
CA CYS A 107 -3.47 -8.14 0.44
C CYS A 107 -4.95 -8.61 0.43
N ASN A 108 -5.74 -8.04 -0.48
CA ASN A 108 -7.04 -8.62 -0.83
C ASN A 108 -6.79 -9.86 -1.71
N SER A 109 -6.58 -11.01 -1.10
CA SER A 109 -6.35 -12.28 -1.79
C SER A 109 -7.21 -13.39 -1.18
N GLY A 110 -7.44 -14.45 -1.93
CA GLY A 110 -8.26 -15.56 -1.46
C GLY A 110 -9.69 -15.12 -1.14
N GLU A 111 -10.21 -15.56 -0.02
CA GLU A 111 -11.58 -15.30 0.44
C GLU A 111 -11.89 -13.82 0.69
N SER A 112 -10.89 -13.02 1.08
CA SER A 112 -11.05 -11.57 1.31
C SER A 112 -11.11 -10.74 0.02
N HIS A 113 -10.88 -11.34 -1.15
CA HIS A 113 -11.00 -10.65 -2.42
C HIS A 113 -12.50 -10.41 -2.74
N GLY A 114 -12.88 -9.15 -2.98
CA GLY A 114 -14.29 -8.77 -3.17
C GLY A 114 -15.04 -9.47 -4.31
N CYS A 115 -14.36 -10.14 -5.23
CA CYS A 115 -14.93 -10.98 -6.28
C CYS A 115 -14.68 -12.48 -6.03
N SER A 116 -14.25 -12.88 -4.83
CA SER A 116 -14.05 -14.29 -4.52
C SER A 116 -15.40 -14.99 -4.41
N ILE A 117 -15.56 -16.09 -5.16
CA ILE A 117 -16.73 -16.97 -5.08
C ILE A 117 -16.43 -18.13 -4.13
N LEU A 118 -15.13 -18.48 -3.98
CA LEU A 118 -14.67 -19.60 -3.18
C LEU A 118 -14.26 -19.16 -1.78
N THR A 119 -14.46 -20.05 -0.82
CA THR A 119 -13.96 -19.97 0.55
C THR A 119 -12.70 -20.82 0.73
N TRP A 120 -12.00 -20.69 1.84
CA TRP A 120 -10.89 -21.58 2.19
C TRP A 120 -11.34 -23.03 2.38
N GLU A 121 -12.58 -23.23 2.82
CA GLU A 121 -13.18 -24.57 2.95
C GLU A 121 -13.37 -25.22 1.59
N ASP A 122 -13.92 -24.48 0.61
CA ASP A 122 -14.03 -24.93 -0.78
C ASP A 122 -12.66 -25.31 -1.36
N VAL A 123 -11.65 -24.49 -1.10
CA VAL A 123 -10.28 -24.73 -1.61
C VAL A 123 -9.69 -26.03 -1.03
N ARG A 124 -9.88 -26.29 0.25
CA ARG A 124 -9.42 -27.54 0.90
C ARG A 124 -10.18 -28.74 0.31
N GLU A 125 -11.49 -28.61 0.11
CA GLU A 125 -12.31 -29.65 -0.50
C GLU A 125 -11.88 -29.91 -1.95
N ILE A 126 -11.68 -28.87 -2.77
CA ILE A 126 -11.16 -28.99 -4.15
C ILE A 126 -9.83 -29.76 -4.17
N ARG A 127 -8.90 -29.42 -3.29
CA ARG A 127 -7.60 -30.10 -3.18
C ARG A 127 -7.74 -31.56 -2.79
N SER A 128 -8.66 -31.91 -1.90
CA SER A 128 -8.91 -33.29 -1.45
C SER A 128 -9.60 -34.13 -2.52
N ARG A 129 -10.52 -33.54 -3.28
CA ARG A 129 -11.30 -34.21 -4.34
C ARG A 129 -10.55 -34.38 -5.66
N TYR A 130 -9.46 -33.66 -5.86
CA TYR A 130 -8.71 -33.73 -7.11
C TYR A 130 -8.04 -35.08 -7.31
N VAL A 131 -8.41 -35.79 -8.40
CA VAL A 131 -7.76 -37.03 -8.85
C VAL A 131 -7.46 -36.92 -10.33
N LYS A 132 -6.17 -36.90 -10.71
CA LYS A 132 -5.72 -36.80 -12.10
C LYS A 132 -6.36 -37.90 -12.96
N GLY A 133 -7.00 -37.50 -14.08
CA GLY A 133 -7.64 -38.42 -15.01
C GLY A 133 -9.01 -38.94 -14.60
N LYS A 134 -9.45 -38.74 -13.36
CA LYS A 134 -10.74 -39.22 -12.87
C LYS A 134 -11.65 -38.10 -12.39
N TYR A 135 -11.15 -37.19 -11.57
CA TYR A 135 -11.85 -36.02 -11.03
C TYR A 135 -10.99 -34.78 -11.26
N GLY A 136 -10.91 -34.39 -12.52
CA GLY A 136 -9.98 -33.36 -12.99
C GLY A 136 -10.56 -31.93 -12.95
N TYR A 137 -9.79 -30.97 -13.48
CA TYR A 137 -10.07 -29.54 -13.43
C TYR A 137 -11.45 -29.16 -14.00
N ILE A 138 -11.89 -29.76 -15.11
CA ILE A 138 -13.17 -29.45 -15.76
C ILE A 138 -14.34 -29.85 -14.87
N ARG A 139 -14.28 -31.02 -14.23
CA ARG A 139 -15.35 -31.50 -13.38
C ARG A 139 -15.47 -30.66 -12.11
N LEU A 140 -14.36 -30.38 -11.46
CA LEU A 140 -14.30 -29.49 -10.29
C LEU A 140 -14.75 -28.07 -10.63
N SER A 141 -14.40 -27.56 -11.79
CA SER A 141 -14.82 -26.21 -12.20
C SER A 141 -16.33 -26.07 -12.35
N ASN A 142 -17.00 -27.12 -12.81
CA ASN A 142 -18.47 -27.15 -12.89
C ASN A 142 -19.11 -27.24 -11.49
N ASP A 143 -18.55 -28.08 -10.61
CA ASP A 143 -19.09 -28.25 -9.24
C ASP A 143 -19.04 -26.94 -8.42
N TYR A 144 -17.98 -26.15 -8.61
CA TYR A 144 -17.75 -24.90 -7.84
C TYR A 144 -18.03 -23.63 -8.63
N ASN A 145 -18.59 -23.75 -9.84
CA ASN A 145 -18.94 -22.62 -10.72
C ASN A 145 -17.78 -21.61 -10.94
N VAL A 146 -16.60 -22.14 -11.18
CA VAL A 146 -15.38 -21.37 -11.49
C VAL A 146 -14.71 -21.87 -12.76
N SER A 147 -13.73 -21.14 -13.32
CA SER A 147 -13.02 -21.58 -14.51
C SER A 147 -12.10 -22.78 -14.22
N PRO A 148 -11.85 -23.67 -15.20
CA PRO A 148 -10.86 -24.75 -15.06
C PRO A 148 -9.46 -24.23 -14.72
N SER A 149 -9.09 -23.04 -15.21
CA SER A 149 -7.84 -22.37 -14.87
C SER A 149 -7.75 -21.99 -13.40
N THR A 150 -8.86 -21.57 -12.80
CA THR A 150 -8.94 -21.28 -11.36
C THR A 150 -8.65 -22.54 -10.55
N ILE A 151 -9.29 -23.66 -10.89
CA ILE A 151 -9.04 -24.95 -10.23
C ILE A 151 -7.57 -25.39 -10.41
N GLN A 152 -7.01 -25.21 -11.61
CA GLN A 152 -5.60 -25.53 -11.85
C GLN A 152 -4.67 -24.69 -10.94
N CYS A 153 -4.93 -23.40 -10.81
CA CYS A 153 -4.14 -22.52 -9.92
C CYS A 153 -4.24 -22.93 -8.46
N ILE A 154 -5.42 -23.35 -8.01
CA ILE A 154 -5.63 -23.85 -6.64
C ILE A 154 -4.86 -25.16 -6.38
N ILE A 155 -4.94 -26.12 -7.30
CA ILE A 155 -4.26 -27.41 -7.19
C ILE A 155 -2.73 -27.28 -7.28
N THR A 156 -2.24 -26.38 -8.13
CA THR A 156 -0.79 -26.14 -8.30
C THR A 156 -0.20 -25.19 -7.24
N GLY A 157 -1.01 -24.67 -6.33
CA GLY A 157 -0.55 -23.73 -5.29
C GLY A 157 -0.10 -22.35 -5.82
N LYS A 158 -0.55 -21.97 -7.02
CA LYS A 158 -0.29 -20.61 -7.57
C LYS A 158 -1.16 -19.54 -6.93
N THR A 159 -2.33 -19.92 -6.43
CA THR A 159 -3.27 -19.07 -5.70
C THR A 159 -3.71 -19.81 -4.45
N TRP A 160 -4.29 -19.08 -3.49
CA TRP A 160 -4.75 -19.65 -2.21
C TRP A 160 -3.58 -20.30 -1.44
N ILE A 161 -2.51 -19.54 -1.23
CA ILE A 161 -1.33 -19.96 -0.46
C ILE A 161 -1.66 -19.73 1.02
N GLU A 162 -1.57 -20.79 1.84
CA GLU A 162 -1.67 -20.74 3.30
C GLU A 162 -0.37 -20.27 3.92
#